data_9200ece249b8cb659e031dbe2fff3c5c
#
_entry.id   9200ece249b8cb659e031dbe2fff3c5c
#
_cell.length_a   1.000
_cell.length_b   1.000
_cell.length_c   1.000
_cell.angle_alpha   90.00
_cell.angle_beta   90.00
_cell.angle_gamma   90.00
#
_symmetry.space_group_name_H-M   'P 1'
#
loop_
_entity.id
_entity.type
_entity.pdbx_description
1 polymer ?
#
loop_
_entity_poly.entity_id
_entity_poly.type
_entity_poly.pdbx_seq_one_letter_code
_entity_poly.pdbx_strand_id
1 'polypeptide(L)'
;MTPKELVVLASKLGATTFYGIPDPFRGMSRAEIKAALPQIQHQAEQRGLATMGFDLSFSVNTEAAEIISACTMCDGYLTVDAVIDGVREPREVLYRSDCNSILLRDEHDVITLQK
;
A
#
# COMPACT_ATOMS: atom_id res chain seq x y z
N MET A 1 -0.51 -4.07 7.00
CA MET A 1 0.64 -3.21 6.61
C MET A 1 0.30 -1.74 6.84
N THR A 2 1.31 -0.89 6.91
CA THR A 2 1.10 0.55 7.01
C THR A 2 0.97 1.18 5.62
N PRO A 3 0.38 2.40 5.49
CA PRO A 3 0.34 3.10 4.21
C PRO A 3 1.72 3.32 3.59
N LYS A 4 2.74 3.61 4.39
CA LYS A 4 4.12 3.77 3.89
C LYS A 4 4.68 2.48 3.30
N GLU A 5 4.44 1.34 3.96
CA GLU A 5 4.84 0.04 3.43
C GLU A 5 4.15 -0.24 2.09
N LEU A 6 2.84 0.01 2.00
CA LEU A 6 2.08 -0.19 0.78
C LEU A 6 2.63 0.62 -0.38
N VAL A 7 2.90 1.91 -0.17
CA VAL A 7 3.44 2.79 -1.21
C VAL A 7 4.84 2.37 -1.64
N VAL A 8 5.70 1.97 -0.70
CA VAL A 8 7.04 1.47 -1.02
C VAL A 8 6.96 0.19 -1.86
N LEU A 9 6.11 -0.75 -1.47
CA LEU A 9 5.92 -1.99 -2.23
C LEU A 9 5.38 -1.72 -3.64
N ALA A 10 4.38 -0.84 -3.76
CA ALA A 10 3.83 -0.45 -5.06
C ALA A 10 4.87 0.23 -5.95
N SER A 11 5.69 1.11 -5.38
CA SER A 11 6.79 1.77 -6.09
C SER A 11 7.80 0.76 -6.63
N LYS A 12 8.13 -0.27 -5.85
CA LYS A 12 9.03 -1.33 -6.28
C LYS A 12 8.46 -2.12 -7.47
N LEU A 13 7.13 -2.20 -7.56
CA LEU A 13 6.43 -2.85 -8.67
C LEU A 13 6.23 -1.91 -9.88
N GLY A 14 6.79 -0.70 -9.84
CA GLY A 14 6.75 0.25 -10.94
C GLY A 14 5.65 1.29 -10.88
N ALA A 15 4.83 1.30 -9.82
CA ALA A 15 3.78 2.29 -9.68
C ALA A 15 4.32 3.64 -9.18
N THR A 16 3.89 4.74 -9.79
CA THR A 16 4.27 6.09 -9.37
C THR A 16 3.24 6.69 -8.40
N THR A 17 2.02 6.14 -8.39
CA THR A 17 0.91 6.64 -7.57
C THR A 17 0.08 5.46 -7.08
N PHE A 18 -0.41 5.55 -5.86
CA PHE A 18 -1.38 4.60 -5.33
C PHE A 18 -2.68 5.34 -5.06
N TYR A 19 -3.70 5.09 -5.89
CA TYR A 19 -4.98 5.78 -5.81
C TYR A 19 -5.82 5.29 -4.64
N GLY A 20 -6.64 6.18 -4.11
CA GLY A 20 -7.62 5.86 -3.06
C GLY A 20 -7.15 6.11 -1.64
N ILE A 21 -5.86 6.27 -1.41
CA ILE A 21 -5.32 6.64 -0.09
C ILE A 21 -4.51 7.92 -0.20
N PRO A 22 -4.45 8.73 0.88
CA PRO A 22 -3.58 9.90 0.91
C PRO A 22 -2.12 9.46 0.82
N ASP A 23 -1.27 10.30 0.22
CA ASP A 23 0.17 10.06 0.17
C ASP A 23 0.74 10.10 1.60
N PRO A 24 1.25 8.95 2.12
CA PRO A 24 1.78 8.90 3.48
C PRO A 24 3.12 9.64 3.64
N PHE A 25 3.76 10.02 2.54
CA PHE A 25 5.00 10.78 2.54
C PHE A 25 4.78 12.28 2.33
N ARG A 26 3.52 12.71 2.33
CA ARG A 26 3.18 14.11 2.16
C ARG A 26 3.85 14.97 3.23
N GLY A 27 4.51 16.04 2.80
CA GLY A 27 5.23 16.93 3.70
C GLY A 27 6.64 16.50 4.04
N MET A 28 7.09 15.34 3.56
CA MET A 28 8.46 14.85 3.75
C MET A 28 9.35 15.26 2.58
N SER A 29 10.60 15.66 2.88
CA SER A 29 11.60 15.91 1.86
C SER A 29 12.13 14.59 1.27
N ARG A 30 12.80 14.68 0.12
CA ARG A 30 13.45 13.51 -0.50
C ARG A 30 14.47 12.87 0.46
N ALA A 31 15.23 13.69 1.19
CA ALA A 31 16.22 13.20 2.14
C ALA A 31 15.56 12.45 3.30
N GLU A 32 14.43 12.96 3.81
CA GLU A 32 13.68 12.30 4.88
C GLU A 32 13.08 10.98 4.41
N ILE A 33 12.51 10.93 3.22
CA ILE A 33 11.98 9.70 2.63
C ILE A 33 13.09 8.68 2.45
N LYS A 34 14.22 9.09 1.88
CA LYS A 34 15.37 8.21 1.66
C LYS A 34 15.92 7.64 2.97
N ALA A 35 15.94 8.45 4.01
CA ALA A 35 16.39 8.03 5.34
C ALA A 35 15.42 7.02 5.99
N ALA A 36 14.13 7.13 5.70
CA ALA A 36 13.12 6.24 6.26
C ALA A 36 12.99 4.90 5.51
N LEU A 37 13.42 4.82 4.24
CA LEU A 37 13.25 3.63 3.41
C LEU A 37 13.80 2.35 4.01
N PRO A 38 15.02 2.29 4.59
CA PRO A 38 15.54 1.04 5.14
C PRO A 38 14.67 0.46 6.24
N GLN A 39 14.11 1.30 7.11
CA GLN A 39 13.23 0.86 8.18
C GLN A 39 11.90 0.34 7.63
N ILE A 40 11.32 1.03 6.65
CA ILE A 40 10.07 0.62 6.01
C ILE A 40 10.25 -0.73 5.30
N GLN A 41 11.35 -0.91 4.58
CA GLN A 41 11.69 -2.16 3.91
C GLN A 41 11.87 -3.30 4.92
N HIS A 42 12.55 -3.04 6.03
CA HIS A 42 12.73 -4.02 7.09
C HIS A 42 11.41 -4.45 7.73
N GLN A 43 10.51 -3.50 7.97
CA GLN A 43 9.16 -3.80 8.48
C GLN A 43 8.36 -4.66 7.50
N ALA A 44 8.42 -4.37 6.20
CA ALA A 44 7.77 -5.15 5.18
C ALA A 44 8.32 -6.59 5.13
N GLU A 45 9.63 -6.75 5.26
CA GLU A 45 10.28 -8.06 5.32
C GLU A 45 9.81 -8.85 6.55
N GLN A 46 9.74 -8.22 7.71
CA GLN A 46 9.27 -8.86 8.93
C GLN A 46 7.82 -9.32 8.85
N ARG A 47 6.99 -8.61 8.08
CA ARG A 47 5.59 -8.99 7.85
C ARG A 47 5.42 -10.06 6.76
N GLY A 48 6.50 -10.51 6.13
CA GLY A 48 6.45 -11.50 5.06
C GLY A 48 5.97 -10.95 3.72
N LEU A 49 5.98 -9.62 3.54
CA LEU A 49 5.52 -8.97 2.30
C LEU A 49 6.63 -8.83 1.26
N ALA A 50 7.88 -8.89 1.71
CA ALA A 50 9.03 -8.69 0.85
C ALA A 50 10.22 -9.52 1.35
N THR A 51 11.23 -9.65 0.50
CA THR A 51 12.46 -10.39 0.78
C THR A 51 13.67 -9.53 0.43
N MET A 52 14.66 -9.51 1.33
CA MET A 52 15.96 -8.89 1.08
C MET A 52 16.97 -9.97 0.70
N GLY A 53 17.63 -9.80 -0.45
CA GLY A 53 18.71 -10.68 -0.88
C GLY A 53 20.04 -10.33 -0.21
N PHE A 54 21.04 -11.22 -0.35
CA PHE A 54 22.39 -10.99 0.17
C PHE A 54 23.08 -9.76 -0.46
N ASP A 55 22.70 -9.41 -1.66
CA ASP A 55 23.19 -8.24 -2.40
C ASP A 55 22.41 -6.96 -2.06
N LEU A 56 21.60 -7.00 -0.99
CA LEU A 56 20.71 -5.94 -0.56
C LEU A 56 19.58 -5.65 -1.56
N SER A 57 19.33 -6.55 -2.51
CA SER A 57 18.18 -6.44 -3.40
C SER A 57 16.90 -6.65 -2.60
N PHE A 58 15.89 -5.81 -2.88
CA PHE A 58 14.59 -5.87 -2.24
C PHE A 58 13.54 -6.29 -3.27
N SER A 59 12.82 -7.36 -2.97
CA SER A 59 11.78 -7.86 -3.87
C SER A 59 10.48 -8.09 -3.12
N VAL A 60 9.35 -7.79 -3.77
CA VAL A 60 8.02 -8.00 -3.22
C VAL A 60 7.63 -9.46 -3.41
N ASN A 61 7.08 -10.09 -2.36
CA ASN A 61 6.64 -11.47 -2.44
C ASN A 61 5.47 -11.62 -3.43
N THR A 62 5.41 -12.75 -4.12
CA THR A 62 4.49 -12.97 -5.25
C THR A 62 3.03 -12.67 -4.92
N GLU A 63 2.55 -13.16 -3.79
CA GLU A 63 1.15 -12.95 -3.39
C GLU A 63 0.85 -11.46 -3.16
N ALA A 64 1.72 -10.77 -2.43
CA ALA A 64 1.59 -9.34 -2.21
C ALA A 64 1.71 -8.56 -3.53
N ALA A 65 2.63 -8.96 -4.40
CA ALA A 65 2.82 -8.33 -5.70
C ALA A 65 1.57 -8.42 -6.58
N GLU A 66 0.92 -9.58 -6.62
CA GLU A 66 -0.30 -9.78 -7.40
C GLU A 66 -1.43 -8.87 -6.93
N ILE A 67 -1.65 -8.80 -5.62
CA ILE A 67 -2.73 -7.99 -5.05
C ILE A 67 -2.46 -6.50 -5.24
N ILE A 68 -1.25 -6.04 -4.93
CA ILE A 68 -0.88 -4.63 -5.07
C ILE A 68 -0.91 -4.19 -6.54
N SER A 69 -0.42 -5.02 -7.45
CA SER A 69 -0.47 -4.73 -8.88
C SER A 69 -1.91 -4.63 -9.39
N ALA A 70 -2.80 -5.49 -8.91
CA ALA A 70 -4.21 -5.41 -9.27
C ALA A 70 -4.84 -4.08 -8.84
N CYS A 71 -4.43 -3.52 -7.70
CA CYS A 71 -4.87 -2.20 -7.26
C CYS A 71 -4.32 -1.08 -8.14
N THR A 72 -3.03 -1.14 -8.48
CA THR A 72 -2.37 -0.07 -9.24
C THR A 72 -2.73 -0.09 -10.72
N MET A 73 -3.12 -1.23 -11.25
CA MET A 73 -3.52 -1.42 -12.66
C MET A 73 -5.04 -1.55 -12.81
N CYS A 74 -5.82 -1.08 -11.86
CA CYS A 74 -7.27 -1.16 -11.93
C CYS A 74 -7.85 -0.24 -13.00
N ASP A 75 -9.03 -0.61 -13.52
CA ASP A 75 -9.79 0.22 -14.47
C ASP A 75 -10.51 1.37 -13.76
N GLY A 76 -10.82 1.19 -12.49
CA GLY A 76 -11.45 2.21 -11.67
C GLY A 76 -11.48 1.82 -10.21
N TYR A 77 -11.73 2.79 -9.35
CA TYR A 77 -11.84 2.56 -7.92
C TYR A 77 -12.93 3.43 -7.31
N LEU A 78 -13.49 2.96 -6.18
CA LEU A 78 -14.50 3.67 -5.40
C LEU A 78 -14.02 3.79 -3.96
N THR A 79 -13.99 5.01 -3.44
CA THR A 79 -13.62 5.28 -2.05
C THR A 79 -14.87 5.52 -1.21
N VAL A 80 -14.95 4.85 -0.06
CA VAL A 80 -16.01 5.06 0.93
C VAL A 80 -15.36 5.60 2.20
N ASP A 81 -15.80 6.78 2.62
CA ASP A 81 -15.30 7.47 3.80
C ASP A 81 -16.52 8.00 4.56
N ALA A 82 -16.80 7.43 5.73
CA ALA A 82 -18.02 7.71 6.47
C ALA A 82 -17.75 8.13 7.91
N VAL A 83 -18.62 9.01 8.44
CA VAL A 83 -18.63 9.38 9.84
C VAL A 83 -20.02 9.03 10.39
N ILE A 84 -20.07 8.15 11.41
CA ILE A 84 -21.30 7.71 12.04
C ILE A 84 -21.25 8.10 13.52
N ASP A 85 -22.26 8.86 13.97
CA ASP A 85 -22.35 9.35 15.36
C ASP A 85 -21.10 10.09 15.83
N GLY A 86 -20.46 10.87 14.93
CA GLY A 86 -19.25 11.62 15.22
C GLY A 86 -17.98 10.78 15.23
N VAL A 87 -18.07 9.48 15.01
CA VAL A 87 -16.92 8.58 14.92
C VAL A 87 -16.62 8.28 13.47
N ARG A 88 -15.34 8.45 13.09
CA ARG A 88 -14.89 8.16 11.74
C ARG A 88 -14.74 6.65 11.55
N GLU A 89 -15.51 6.12 10.60
CA GLU A 89 -15.37 4.73 10.20
C GLU A 89 -14.09 4.49 9.39
N PRO A 90 -13.57 3.24 9.38
CA PRO A 90 -12.43 2.92 8.54
C PRO A 90 -12.70 3.26 7.08
N ARG A 91 -11.70 3.80 6.40
CA ARG A 91 -11.80 4.06 4.96
C ARG A 91 -11.73 2.74 4.20
N GLU A 92 -12.60 2.61 3.21
CA GLU A 92 -12.60 1.47 2.32
C GLU A 92 -12.44 1.94 0.88
N VAL A 93 -11.65 1.21 0.10
CA VAL A 93 -11.46 1.48 -1.32
C VAL A 93 -11.66 0.17 -2.07
N LEU A 94 -12.56 0.19 -3.05
CA LEU A 94 -12.81 -0.95 -3.92
C LEU A 94 -12.13 -0.69 -5.27
N TYR A 95 -11.18 -1.51 -5.62
CA TYR A 95 -10.49 -1.47 -6.91
C TYR A 95 -11.07 -2.54 -7.82
N ARG A 96 -11.41 -2.16 -9.05
CA ARG A 96 -11.97 -3.09 -10.03
C ARG A 96 -11.20 -3.10 -11.32
N SER A 97 -10.96 -4.30 -11.83
CA SER A 97 -10.46 -4.57 -13.17
C SER A 97 -11.33 -5.67 -13.80
N ASP A 98 -11.07 -6.01 -15.06
CA ASP A 98 -11.88 -7.00 -15.80
C ASP A 98 -12.01 -8.35 -15.07
N CYS A 99 -10.96 -8.75 -14.35
CA CYS A 99 -10.88 -10.07 -13.74
C CYS A 99 -10.88 -10.05 -12.21
N ASN A 100 -10.65 -8.90 -11.58
CA ASN A 100 -10.39 -8.82 -10.15
C ASN A 100 -11.14 -7.68 -9.47
N SER A 101 -11.52 -7.93 -8.22
CA SER A 101 -11.96 -6.90 -7.28
C SER A 101 -11.12 -7.01 -6.03
N ILE A 102 -10.50 -5.91 -5.61
CA ILE A 102 -9.69 -5.85 -4.40
C ILE A 102 -10.31 -4.82 -3.46
N LEU A 103 -10.58 -5.23 -2.23
CA LEU A 103 -11.03 -4.34 -1.18
C LEU A 103 -9.85 -3.96 -0.29
N LEU A 104 -9.58 -2.67 -0.21
CA LEU A 104 -8.62 -2.09 0.73
C LEU A 104 -9.39 -1.50 1.89
N ARG A 105 -8.97 -1.81 3.11
CA ARG A 105 -9.52 -1.21 4.32
C ARG A 105 -8.38 -0.59 5.11
N ASP A 106 -8.51 0.69 5.41
CA ASP A 106 -7.54 1.45 6.21
C ASP A 106 -8.18 1.78 7.55
N GLU A 107 -7.74 1.12 8.61
CA GLU A 107 -8.20 1.33 9.97
C GLU A 107 -7.02 1.79 10.82
N HIS A 108 -6.98 3.09 11.16
CA HIS A 108 -5.93 3.70 11.98
C HIS A 108 -4.52 3.36 11.48
N ASP A 109 -4.26 3.60 10.20
CA ASP A 109 -2.98 3.34 9.51
C ASP A 109 -2.60 1.85 9.46
N VAL A 110 -3.56 0.95 9.67
CA VAL A 110 -3.41 -0.47 9.40
C VAL A 110 -4.20 -0.81 8.14
N ILE A 111 -3.50 -1.19 7.09
CA ILE A 111 -4.12 -1.51 5.80
C ILE A 111 -4.22 -3.01 5.62
N THR A 112 -5.40 -3.46 5.22
CA THR A 112 -5.64 -4.83 4.77
C THR A 112 -6.15 -4.80 3.34
N LEU A 113 -5.70 -5.78 2.55
CA LEU A 113 -6.10 -5.98 1.17
C LEU A 113 -6.74 -7.35 1.03
N GLN A 114 -7.91 -7.41 0.39
CA GLN A 114 -8.70 -8.62 0.28
C GLN A 114 -9.32 -8.71 -1.11
N LYS A 115 -9.17 -9.87 -1.73
CA LYS A 115 -9.84 -10.16 -3.00
C LYS A 115 -11.35 -10.32 -2.85
#